data_33057fc344853628df2a62b697810553
#
_entry.id   33057fc344853628df2a62b697810553
#
_cell.length_a   1.000
_cell.length_b   1.000
_cell.length_c   1.000
_cell.angle_alpha   90.00
_cell.angle_beta   90.00
_cell.angle_gamma   90.00
#
_symmetry.space_group_name_H-M   'P 1'
#
loop_
_entity.id
_entity.type
_entity.pdbx_description
1 polymer ?
#
loop_
_entity_poly.entity_id
_entity_poly.type
_entity_poly.pdbx_seq_one_letter_code
_entity_poly.pdbx_strand_id
1 'polypeptide(L)'
;MYKRQISAYVIKGENVTLPVTQAAASASDLATHYYVKTDGSADKDGLTWETATTLANAIDQAMNGDVIHVAAGSYVPSVPLTGMKTALDNTFEIHSNFSMIGGYPADAAEGAVADPVANETILDGDHAVCHVVAVTAAKMNGMKASLDGFTIKNGSSQFGSVGSTTIGGVKFYQSYGAGIFIGNATVDILNCKIVENTDIRMGAIRVDAGAEALFDNCVVADNATKSTAAYNGCL
;
A
#
# COMPACT_ATOMS: atom_id res chain seq x y z
N MET A 1 -5.88 23.84 1.43
CA MET A 1 -5.44 24.73 0.32
C MET A 1 -4.76 25.97 0.90
N TYR A 2 -3.45 25.90 1.13
CA TYR A 2 -2.68 27.03 1.67
C TYR A 2 -2.39 28.03 0.56
N LYS A 3 -3.07 29.16 0.58
CA LYS A 3 -2.72 30.31 -0.27
C LYS A 3 -1.53 31.03 0.36
N ARG A 4 -0.32 30.83 -0.15
CA ARG A 4 0.79 31.77 0.15
C ARG A 4 0.51 33.08 -0.55
N GLN A 5 0.29 34.12 0.24
CA GLN A 5 0.15 35.46 -0.24
C GLN A 5 1.55 36.05 -0.44
N ILE A 6 1.92 36.33 -1.69
CA ILE A 6 3.14 37.05 -2.02
C ILE A 6 2.76 38.54 -2.00
N SER A 7 3.24 39.27 -1.02
CA SER A 7 3.11 40.74 -1.00
C SER A 7 4.25 41.37 -1.80
N ALA A 8 3.96 41.92 -2.96
CA ALA A 8 4.92 42.70 -3.72
C ALA A 8 4.78 44.17 -3.33
N TYR A 9 5.86 44.78 -2.86
CA TYR A 9 5.95 46.24 -2.65
C TYR A 9 6.52 46.83 -3.92
N VAL A 10 5.76 47.72 -4.58
CA VAL A 10 6.25 48.55 -5.69
C VAL A 10 6.79 49.86 -5.13
N ILE A 11 8.09 50.04 -5.19
CA ILE A 11 8.74 51.31 -4.91
C ILE A 11 8.77 52.09 -6.24
N LYS A 12 8.13 53.23 -6.23
CA LYS A 12 7.99 54.09 -7.41
C LYS A 12 9.37 54.63 -7.84
N GLY A 13 9.90 54.10 -8.98
CA GLY A 13 11.05 54.68 -9.64
C GLY A 13 12.27 53.77 -9.86
N GLU A 14 12.27 52.54 -9.37
CA GLU A 14 13.38 51.62 -9.65
C GLU A 14 12.87 50.24 -10.16
N ASN A 15 13.50 49.72 -11.18
CA ASN A 15 13.27 48.33 -11.61
C ASN A 15 13.96 47.41 -10.62
N VAL A 16 13.26 46.93 -9.61
CA VAL A 16 13.74 45.92 -8.69
C VAL A 16 13.46 44.56 -9.32
N THR A 17 14.46 43.90 -9.88
CA THR A 17 14.43 42.49 -10.23
C THR A 17 14.62 41.70 -8.96
N LEU A 18 13.52 41.22 -8.35
CA LEU A 18 13.60 40.27 -7.27
C LEU A 18 14.00 38.92 -7.88
N PRO A 19 15.10 38.26 -7.44
CA PRO A 19 15.36 36.90 -7.81
C PRO A 19 14.25 36.05 -7.17
N VAL A 20 13.29 35.61 -7.96
CA VAL A 20 12.35 34.59 -7.53
C VAL A 20 13.09 33.25 -7.58
N THR A 21 13.86 32.97 -6.54
CA THR A 21 14.27 31.60 -6.25
C THR A 21 13.04 30.89 -5.68
N GLN A 22 12.14 30.48 -6.54
CA GLN A 22 11.17 29.48 -6.19
C GLN A 22 11.95 28.17 -6.10
N ALA A 23 12.36 27.80 -4.88
CA ALA A 23 12.70 26.41 -4.63
C ALA A 23 11.46 25.63 -4.99
N ALA A 24 11.53 24.82 -6.05
CA ALA A 24 10.48 23.84 -6.31
C ALA A 24 10.38 22.98 -5.06
N ALA A 25 9.23 23.01 -4.38
CA ALA A 25 8.95 22.06 -3.32
C ALA A 25 9.16 20.67 -3.91
N SER A 26 9.95 19.83 -3.25
CA SER A 26 10.08 18.44 -3.67
C SER A 26 8.69 17.78 -3.58
N ALA A 27 8.45 16.73 -4.34
CA ALA A 27 7.16 16.01 -4.23
C ALA A 27 6.91 15.55 -2.78
N SER A 28 7.97 15.26 -2.02
CA SER A 28 7.91 14.93 -0.59
C SER A 28 7.45 16.08 0.31
N ASP A 29 7.65 17.34 -0.10
CA ASP A 29 7.21 18.51 0.70
C ASP A 29 5.70 18.80 0.53
N LEU A 30 5.05 18.12 -0.40
CA LEU A 30 3.61 18.21 -0.69
C LEU A 30 2.86 16.94 -0.31
N ALA A 31 3.55 15.89 0.12
CA ALA A 31 2.96 14.62 0.50
C ALA A 31 2.06 14.79 1.75
N THR A 32 0.87 14.21 1.69
CA THR A 32 0.04 14.04 2.87
C THR A 32 0.51 12.81 3.64
N HIS A 33 0.59 12.95 4.97
CA HIS A 33 0.92 11.85 5.87
C HIS A 33 -0.33 11.41 6.60
N TYR A 34 -0.67 10.13 6.47
CA TYR A 34 -1.77 9.49 7.19
C TYR A 34 -1.22 8.57 8.28
N TYR A 35 -1.89 8.54 9.42
CA TYR A 35 -1.52 7.75 10.60
C TYR A 35 -2.64 6.77 10.94
N VAL A 36 -2.27 5.51 11.09
CA VAL A 36 -3.18 4.38 11.24
C VAL A 36 -2.85 3.59 12.50
N LYS A 37 -3.87 3.31 13.30
CA LYS A 37 -3.80 2.42 14.47
C LYS A 37 -4.92 1.39 14.42
N THR A 38 -4.78 0.28 15.14
CA THR A 38 -5.84 -0.74 15.22
C THR A 38 -7.13 -0.23 15.87
N ASP A 39 -7.02 0.76 16.75
CA ASP A 39 -8.14 1.48 17.39
C ASP A 39 -8.48 2.80 16.69
N GLY A 40 -7.91 3.04 15.50
CA GLY A 40 -8.23 4.19 14.65
C GLY A 40 -9.69 4.17 14.19
N SER A 41 -10.23 5.36 13.92
CA SER A 41 -11.63 5.52 13.48
C SER A 41 -11.71 6.15 12.10
N ALA A 42 -12.62 5.65 11.24
CA ALA A 42 -12.88 6.22 9.93
C ALA A 42 -13.45 7.66 9.99
N ASP A 43 -13.99 8.07 11.15
CA ASP A 43 -14.48 9.44 11.36
C ASP A 43 -13.36 10.43 11.64
N LYS A 44 -12.12 9.96 11.82
CA LYS A 44 -10.95 10.79 12.06
C LYS A 44 -10.18 11.05 10.75
N ASP A 45 -9.50 12.20 10.67
CA ASP A 45 -8.76 12.62 9.47
C ASP A 45 -7.46 11.85 9.23
N GLY A 46 -6.93 11.18 10.26
CA GLY A 46 -5.67 10.44 10.18
C GLY A 46 -4.43 11.30 10.01
N LEU A 47 -4.48 12.61 10.23
CA LEU A 47 -3.36 13.51 9.99
C LEU A 47 -2.36 13.58 11.14
N THR A 48 -2.66 12.97 12.26
CA THR A 48 -1.76 12.79 13.42
C THR A 48 -1.98 11.42 14.06
N TRP A 49 -1.08 11.00 14.93
CA TRP A 49 -1.28 9.78 15.72
C TRP A 49 -2.47 9.85 16.68
N GLU A 50 -2.84 11.04 17.19
CA GLU A 50 -4.01 11.25 18.04
C GLU A 50 -5.32 11.17 17.27
N THR A 51 -5.28 11.57 16.00
CA THR A 51 -6.43 11.47 15.10
C THR A 51 -6.31 10.28 14.15
N ALA A 52 -5.60 9.22 14.55
CA ALA A 52 -5.37 8.05 13.72
C ALA A 52 -6.67 7.48 13.15
N THR A 53 -6.64 7.17 11.86
CA THR A 53 -7.77 6.61 11.12
C THR A 53 -7.63 5.09 10.92
N THR A 54 -8.58 4.45 10.26
CA THR A 54 -8.49 3.05 9.84
C THR A 54 -7.58 2.89 8.61
N LEU A 55 -6.96 1.71 8.44
CA LEU A 55 -6.13 1.47 7.27
C LEU A 55 -6.92 1.57 5.95
N ALA A 56 -8.16 1.07 5.93
CA ALA A 56 -9.03 1.18 4.77
C ALA A 56 -9.30 2.64 4.37
N ASN A 57 -9.57 3.51 5.35
CA ASN A 57 -9.83 4.93 5.10
C ASN A 57 -8.56 5.67 4.65
N ALA A 58 -7.39 5.36 5.24
CA ALA A 58 -6.12 5.94 4.81
C ALA A 58 -5.78 5.55 3.37
N ILE A 59 -5.97 4.27 3.00
CA ILE A 59 -5.76 3.80 1.63
C ILE A 59 -6.71 4.51 0.66
N ASP A 60 -8.00 4.63 0.98
CA ASP A 60 -9.00 5.28 0.11
C ASP A 60 -8.66 6.76 -0.19
N GLN A 61 -8.07 7.46 0.78
CA GLN A 61 -7.71 8.87 0.65
C GLN A 61 -6.33 9.12 0.02
N ALA A 62 -5.41 8.15 0.10
CA ALA A 62 -4.02 8.35 -0.29
C ALA A 62 -3.87 8.52 -1.82
N MET A 63 -3.13 9.52 -2.21
CA MET A 63 -2.81 9.87 -3.59
C MET A 63 -1.32 9.60 -3.90
N ASN A 64 -0.93 9.83 -5.15
CA ASN A 64 0.47 9.72 -5.56
C ASN A 64 1.38 10.61 -4.71
N GLY A 65 2.40 10.01 -4.11
CA GLY A 65 3.40 10.68 -3.29
C GLY A 65 3.05 10.74 -1.80
N ASP A 66 1.83 10.40 -1.38
CA ASP A 66 1.43 10.37 0.02
C ASP A 66 2.10 9.22 0.79
N VAL A 67 2.07 9.30 2.12
CA VAL A 67 2.67 8.32 3.01
C VAL A 67 1.66 7.89 4.08
N ILE A 68 1.48 6.58 4.24
CA ILE A 68 0.65 6.00 5.30
C ILE A 68 1.56 5.34 6.33
N HIS A 69 1.53 5.84 7.57
CA HIS A 69 2.24 5.31 8.72
C HIS A 69 1.33 4.37 9.51
N VAL A 70 1.73 3.11 9.67
CA VAL A 70 0.88 2.08 10.27
C VAL A 70 1.50 1.53 11.53
N ALA A 71 0.80 1.68 12.66
CA ALA A 71 1.24 1.17 13.96
C ALA A 71 1.17 -0.37 14.00
N ALA A 72 1.93 -0.96 14.91
CA ALA A 72 1.92 -2.40 15.17
C ALA A 72 0.52 -2.91 15.50
N GLY A 73 0.24 -4.11 15.02
CA GLY A 73 -1.04 -4.78 15.20
C GLY A 73 -1.47 -5.54 13.96
N SER A 74 -2.65 -6.16 14.01
CA SER A 74 -3.21 -6.93 12.90
C SER A 74 -4.36 -6.18 12.23
N TYR A 75 -4.29 -6.07 10.93
CA TYR A 75 -5.25 -5.37 10.07
C TYR A 75 -5.84 -6.36 9.08
N VAL A 76 -7.19 -6.44 9.02
CA VAL A 76 -7.92 -7.31 8.10
C VAL A 76 -8.54 -6.46 6.99
N PRO A 77 -8.41 -6.83 5.71
CA PRO A 77 -8.99 -6.05 4.63
C PRO A 77 -10.53 -6.13 4.66
N SER A 78 -11.17 -4.99 4.48
CA SER A 78 -12.62 -4.87 4.58
C SER A 78 -13.29 -4.28 3.33
N VAL A 79 -12.49 -3.90 2.32
CA VAL A 79 -12.96 -3.28 1.09
C VAL A 79 -12.63 -4.20 -0.09
N PRO A 80 -13.63 -4.55 -0.92
CA PRO A 80 -13.37 -5.36 -2.10
C PRO A 80 -12.49 -4.64 -3.12
N LEU A 81 -11.63 -5.41 -3.79
CA LEU A 81 -10.85 -4.95 -4.93
C LEU A 81 -11.75 -4.25 -5.96
N THR A 82 -11.30 -3.15 -6.51
CA THR A 82 -12.02 -2.35 -7.50
C THR A 82 -12.66 -3.23 -8.59
N GLY A 83 -13.97 -3.08 -8.77
CA GLY A 83 -14.77 -3.86 -9.72
C GLY A 83 -15.25 -5.22 -9.21
N MET A 84 -14.85 -5.63 -8.00
CA MET A 84 -15.32 -6.83 -7.32
C MET A 84 -16.35 -6.48 -6.23
N LYS A 85 -17.06 -7.46 -5.66
CA LYS A 85 -18.22 -7.17 -4.79
C LYS A 85 -18.38 -8.14 -3.61
N THR A 86 -17.55 -9.17 -3.50
CA THR A 86 -17.73 -10.18 -2.45
C THR A 86 -16.71 -10.00 -1.34
N ALA A 87 -16.99 -10.50 -0.16
CA ALA A 87 -16.03 -10.47 0.95
C ALA A 87 -14.72 -11.23 0.65
N LEU A 88 -14.78 -12.25 -0.23
CA LEU A 88 -13.59 -12.95 -0.72
C LEU A 88 -12.62 -12.04 -1.50
N ASP A 89 -13.13 -10.95 -2.02
CA ASP A 89 -12.38 -9.99 -2.83
C ASP A 89 -11.81 -8.84 -1.99
N ASN A 90 -12.09 -8.79 -0.68
CA ASN A 90 -11.51 -7.76 0.18
C ASN A 90 -9.99 -7.84 0.13
N THR A 91 -9.36 -6.67 -0.01
CA THR A 91 -7.91 -6.56 -0.16
C THR A 91 -7.43 -5.18 0.30
N PHE A 92 -6.17 -5.07 0.65
CA PHE A 92 -5.51 -3.76 0.74
C PHE A 92 -5.07 -3.35 -0.67
N GLU A 93 -5.89 -2.54 -1.34
CA GLU A 93 -5.64 -2.13 -2.71
C GLU A 93 -4.72 -0.92 -2.78
N ILE A 94 -3.51 -1.11 -3.29
CA ILE A 94 -2.55 -0.02 -3.56
C ILE A 94 -2.87 0.55 -4.94
N HIS A 95 -3.81 1.48 -4.99
CA HIS A 95 -4.39 2.03 -6.23
C HIS A 95 -3.64 3.24 -6.79
N SER A 96 -2.73 3.83 -6.01
CA SER A 96 -1.91 4.99 -6.37
C SER A 96 -0.46 4.77 -5.94
N ASN A 97 0.46 5.60 -6.41
CA ASN A 97 1.89 5.50 -6.09
C ASN A 97 2.17 6.20 -4.73
N PHE A 98 1.59 5.70 -3.66
CA PHE A 98 1.86 6.10 -2.28
C PHE A 98 2.75 5.09 -1.58
N SER A 99 3.30 5.48 -0.44
CA SER A 99 4.11 4.61 0.41
C SER A 99 3.33 4.19 1.65
N MET A 100 3.40 2.92 2.04
CA MET A 100 2.95 2.42 3.33
C MET A 100 4.16 1.97 4.15
N ILE A 101 4.23 2.43 5.40
CA ILE A 101 5.33 2.10 6.33
C ILE A 101 4.73 1.52 7.60
N GLY A 102 5.01 0.24 7.85
CA GLY A 102 4.69 -0.45 9.10
C GLY A 102 5.81 -0.33 10.13
N GLY A 103 5.64 -0.96 11.29
CA GLY A 103 6.68 -1.03 12.29
C GLY A 103 6.68 0.10 13.33
N TYR A 104 5.66 0.94 13.35
CA TYR A 104 5.52 1.92 14.42
C TYR A 104 4.96 1.27 15.70
N PRO A 105 5.32 1.76 16.91
CA PRO A 105 4.73 1.27 18.14
C PRO A 105 3.18 1.30 18.14
N ALA A 106 2.54 0.35 18.81
CA ALA A 106 1.06 0.31 18.87
C ALA A 106 0.46 1.58 19.52
N ASP A 107 1.19 2.17 20.46
CA ASP A 107 0.87 3.44 21.15
C ASP A 107 1.58 4.65 20.51
N ALA A 108 1.97 4.55 19.24
CA ALA A 108 2.73 5.58 18.56
C ALA A 108 2.15 6.98 18.76
N ALA A 109 3.07 7.93 18.97
CA ALA A 109 2.81 9.36 19.14
C ALA A 109 3.77 10.15 18.24
N GLU A 110 3.67 11.47 18.25
CA GLU A 110 4.57 12.34 17.50
C GLU A 110 6.05 12.03 17.80
N GLY A 111 6.85 11.92 16.74
CA GLY A 111 8.26 11.51 16.83
C GLY A 111 8.50 10.01 16.89
N ALA A 112 7.47 9.17 16.83
CA ALA A 112 7.64 7.72 16.74
C ALA A 112 8.45 7.33 15.50
N VAL A 113 9.32 6.33 15.66
CA VAL A 113 10.17 5.79 14.59
C VAL A 113 9.78 4.35 14.32
N ALA A 114 9.73 3.98 13.04
CA ALA A 114 9.43 2.62 12.63
C ALA A 114 10.61 1.67 12.93
N ASP A 115 10.27 0.53 13.52
CA ASP A 115 11.14 -0.63 13.71
C ASP A 115 10.28 -1.89 13.51
N PRO A 116 10.23 -2.47 12.30
CA PRO A 116 9.37 -3.61 11.99
C PRO A 116 9.79 -4.91 12.69
N VAL A 117 10.98 -4.94 13.27
CA VAL A 117 11.44 -6.09 14.08
C VAL A 117 10.85 -6.04 15.49
N ALA A 118 10.80 -4.85 16.08
CA ALA A 118 10.25 -4.65 17.44
C ALA A 118 8.73 -4.49 17.41
N ASN A 119 8.16 -3.96 16.35
CA ASN A 119 6.76 -3.54 16.25
C ASN A 119 6.11 -4.17 15.01
N GLU A 120 5.74 -5.44 15.10
CA GLU A 120 5.20 -6.16 13.94
C GLU A 120 3.84 -5.59 13.50
N THR A 121 3.75 -5.21 12.22
CA THR A 121 2.53 -4.73 11.57
C THR A 121 2.06 -5.79 10.58
N ILE A 122 0.88 -6.36 10.81
CA ILE A 122 0.38 -7.52 10.09
C ILE A 122 -0.79 -7.12 9.17
N LEU A 123 -0.66 -7.41 7.89
CA LEU A 123 -1.75 -7.43 6.93
C LEU A 123 -2.25 -8.87 6.85
N ASP A 124 -3.40 -9.13 7.48
CA ASP A 124 -3.93 -10.49 7.72
C ASP A 124 -5.15 -10.76 6.85
N GLY A 125 -5.05 -11.74 5.97
CA GLY A 125 -6.17 -12.19 5.14
C GLY A 125 -7.21 -13.04 5.87
N ASP A 126 -6.95 -13.42 7.14
CA ASP A 126 -7.84 -14.25 7.96
C ASP A 126 -8.32 -15.55 7.26
N HIS A 127 -7.53 -16.06 6.31
CA HIS A 127 -7.89 -17.16 5.40
C HIS A 127 -9.22 -16.95 4.65
N ALA A 128 -9.75 -15.72 4.63
CA ALA A 128 -11.06 -15.36 4.11
C ALA A 128 -10.99 -14.58 2.80
N VAL A 129 -9.81 -14.09 2.39
CA VAL A 129 -9.65 -13.27 1.19
C VAL A 129 -8.73 -13.90 0.15
N CYS A 130 -9.01 -13.61 -1.12
CA CYS A 130 -8.24 -14.17 -2.24
C CYS A 130 -6.84 -13.54 -2.37
N HIS A 131 -6.71 -12.26 -2.03
CA HIS A 131 -5.46 -11.51 -2.02
C HIS A 131 -5.40 -10.67 -0.76
N VAL A 132 -4.32 -10.73 -0.01
CA VAL A 132 -4.15 -9.79 1.13
C VAL A 132 -3.85 -8.40 0.60
N VAL A 133 -2.95 -8.29 -0.38
CA VAL A 133 -2.57 -7.04 -1.03
C VAL A 133 -2.75 -7.15 -2.54
N ALA A 134 -3.35 -6.14 -3.16
CA ALA A 134 -3.40 -5.97 -4.60
C ALA A 134 -2.77 -4.63 -5.00
N VAL A 135 -1.77 -4.64 -5.87
CA VAL A 135 -1.15 -3.40 -6.39
C VAL A 135 -1.72 -3.11 -7.77
N THR A 136 -2.56 -2.09 -7.85
CA THR A 136 -3.27 -1.68 -9.07
C THR A 136 -2.82 -0.30 -9.57
N ALA A 137 -1.90 0.36 -8.85
CA ALA A 137 -1.36 1.67 -9.18
C ALA A 137 -0.86 1.73 -10.63
N ALA A 138 -1.22 2.78 -11.34
CA ALA A 138 -0.72 2.99 -12.69
C ALA A 138 0.79 3.34 -12.67
N LYS A 139 1.53 2.81 -13.64
CA LYS A 139 2.92 3.21 -13.86
C LYS A 139 3.00 4.69 -14.19
N MET A 140 3.82 5.41 -13.45
CA MET A 140 4.11 6.82 -13.66
C MET A 140 5.62 7.04 -13.66
N ASN A 141 6.11 7.84 -14.61
CA ASN A 141 7.55 8.12 -14.69
C ASN A 141 8.04 8.82 -13.41
N GLY A 142 9.04 8.22 -12.76
CA GLY A 142 9.65 8.72 -11.54
C GLY A 142 8.82 8.50 -10.26
N MET A 143 7.69 7.79 -10.34
CA MET A 143 6.86 7.43 -9.19
C MET A 143 6.71 5.92 -9.08
N LYS A 144 6.63 5.44 -7.83
CA LYS A 144 6.37 4.04 -7.51
C LYS A 144 5.58 3.94 -6.21
N ALA A 145 4.84 2.86 -6.07
CA ALA A 145 4.27 2.49 -4.79
C ALA A 145 5.34 1.85 -3.89
N SER A 146 5.13 1.83 -2.58
CA SER A 146 6.04 1.15 -1.66
C SER A 146 5.28 0.55 -0.48
N LEU A 147 5.68 -0.68 -0.10
CA LEU A 147 5.31 -1.31 1.17
C LEU A 147 6.59 -1.62 1.93
N ASP A 148 6.71 -1.11 3.15
CA ASP A 148 7.89 -1.28 3.98
C ASP A 148 7.53 -1.77 5.39
N GLY A 149 8.11 -2.89 5.84
CA GLY A 149 8.03 -3.38 7.20
C GLY A 149 6.72 -4.11 7.58
N PHE A 150 6.08 -4.80 6.64
CA PHE A 150 4.86 -5.56 6.88
C PHE A 150 5.06 -7.08 6.91
N THR A 151 4.26 -7.76 7.74
CA THR A 151 3.98 -9.18 7.61
C THR A 151 2.67 -9.36 6.83
N ILE A 152 2.70 -10.03 5.68
CA ILE A 152 1.56 -10.25 4.77
C ILE A 152 1.22 -11.73 4.81
N LYS A 153 0.07 -12.09 5.40
CA LYS A 153 -0.23 -13.49 5.68
C LYS A 153 -1.69 -13.86 5.55
N ASN A 154 -1.94 -15.19 5.58
CA ASN A 154 -3.27 -15.78 5.62
C ASN A 154 -4.17 -15.42 4.42
N GLY A 155 -3.60 -15.02 3.29
CA GLY A 155 -4.32 -14.99 2.03
C GLY A 155 -4.71 -16.40 1.58
N SER A 156 -5.91 -16.58 1.02
CA SER A 156 -6.42 -17.89 0.63
C SER A 156 -7.17 -17.81 -0.69
N SER A 157 -6.47 -17.97 -1.79
CA SER A 157 -7.14 -18.02 -3.09
C SER A 157 -8.03 -19.27 -3.25
N GLN A 158 -9.15 -19.14 -3.96
CA GLN A 158 -10.24 -20.10 -3.94
C GLN A 158 -10.37 -20.93 -5.22
N PHE A 159 -10.77 -22.23 -5.08
CA PHE A 159 -11.22 -23.05 -6.19
C PHE A 159 -12.69 -22.78 -6.55
N GLY A 160 -13.01 -22.74 -7.83
CA GLY A 160 -14.35 -22.94 -8.35
C GLY A 160 -15.06 -21.71 -8.91
N SER A 161 -15.28 -20.67 -8.17
CA SER A 161 -15.84 -19.44 -8.71
C SER A 161 -14.72 -18.48 -9.03
N VAL A 162 -14.14 -18.59 -10.22
CA VAL A 162 -13.04 -17.73 -10.60
C VAL A 162 -13.62 -16.38 -11.02
N GLY A 163 -13.91 -15.54 -10.03
CA GLY A 163 -14.14 -14.12 -10.25
C GLY A 163 -12.84 -13.46 -10.75
N SER A 164 -13.01 -12.42 -11.49
CA SER A 164 -11.90 -11.56 -11.91
C SER A 164 -12.41 -10.16 -12.22
N THR A 165 -11.52 -9.19 -12.07
CA THR A 165 -11.74 -7.82 -12.55
C THR A 165 -10.58 -7.40 -13.43
N THR A 166 -10.76 -6.37 -14.25
CA THR A 166 -9.69 -5.80 -15.08
C THR A 166 -9.44 -4.37 -14.66
N ILE A 167 -8.23 -4.08 -14.19
CA ILE A 167 -7.81 -2.76 -13.74
C ILE A 167 -6.52 -2.41 -14.49
N GLY A 168 -6.46 -1.24 -15.11
CA GLY A 168 -5.27 -0.80 -15.86
C GLY A 168 -4.83 -1.76 -16.98
N GLY A 169 -5.76 -2.53 -17.56
CA GLY A 169 -5.49 -3.54 -18.58
C GLY A 169 -5.01 -4.89 -18.05
N VAL A 170 -4.81 -5.04 -16.74
CA VAL A 170 -4.44 -6.29 -16.08
C VAL A 170 -5.67 -6.99 -15.53
N LYS A 171 -5.73 -8.29 -15.72
CA LYS A 171 -6.81 -9.13 -15.19
C LYS A 171 -6.42 -9.76 -13.86
N PHE A 172 -7.04 -9.27 -12.79
CA PHE A 172 -6.89 -9.80 -11.44
C PHE A 172 -7.83 -10.99 -11.24
N TYR A 173 -7.27 -12.17 -11.04
CA TYR A 173 -8.01 -13.41 -10.83
C TYR A 173 -7.96 -13.82 -9.37
N GLN A 174 -9.07 -14.20 -8.78
CA GLN A 174 -9.17 -14.73 -7.40
C GLN A 174 -8.26 -15.95 -7.13
N SER A 175 -7.69 -16.55 -8.15
CA SER A 175 -6.93 -17.80 -8.05
C SER A 175 -5.41 -17.62 -8.13
N TYR A 176 -4.88 -16.40 -8.06
CA TYR A 176 -3.44 -16.14 -8.18
C TYR A 176 -2.97 -15.12 -7.14
N GLY A 177 -1.77 -15.31 -6.57
CA GLY A 177 -1.12 -14.34 -5.70
C GLY A 177 -1.88 -14.12 -4.38
N ALA A 178 -2.04 -15.17 -3.58
CA ALA A 178 -2.83 -15.09 -2.36
C ALA A 178 -2.31 -14.08 -1.34
N GLY A 179 -0.99 -13.90 -1.24
CA GLY A 179 -0.39 -12.84 -0.42
C GLY A 179 -0.42 -11.49 -1.15
N ILE A 180 0.20 -11.44 -2.32
CA ILE A 180 0.33 -10.20 -3.10
C ILE A 180 0.05 -10.47 -4.58
N PHE A 181 -0.84 -9.68 -5.18
CA PHE A 181 -1.00 -9.60 -6.63
C PHE A 181 -0.54 -8.22 -7.14
N ILE A 182 0.49 -8.18 -7.98
CA ILE A 182 1.04 -6.95 -8.56
C ILE A 182 0.62 -6.88 -10.02
N GLY A 183 -0.20 -5.89 -10.35
CA GLY A 183 -0.62 -5.56 -11.71
C GLY A 183 0.47 -4.82 -12.49
N ASN A 184 0.11 -4.05 -13.51
CA ASN A 184 1.06 -3.27 -14.31
C ASN A 184 1.53 -2.01 -13.55
N ALA A 185 2.27 -2.19 -12.47
CA ALA A 185 2.74 -1.17 -11.54
C ALA A 185 4.27 -1.17 -11.42
N THR A 186 4.82 -0.10 -10.87
CA THR A 186 6.18 -0.07 -10.32
C THR A 186 6.06 -0.02 -8.80
N VAL A 187 6.64 -0.99 -8.07
CA VAL A 187 6.50 -1.12 -6.62
C VAL A 187 7.76 -1.63 -5.95
N ASP A 188 8.07 -1.07 -4.79
CA ASP A 188 9.10 -1.57 -3.88
C ASP A 188 8.42 -2.28 -2.69
N ILE A 189 8.81 -3.51 -2.41
CA ILE A 189 8.43 -4.31 -1.24
C ILE A 189 9.69 -4.46 -0.40
N LEU A 190 9.74 -3.79 0.75
CA LEU A 190 10.93 -3.63 1.56
C LEU A 190 10.70 -4.19 2.97
N ASN A 191 11.68 -4.88 3.52
CA ASN A 191 11.65 -5.39 4.90
C ASN A 191 10.37 -6.18 5.25
N CYS A 192 9.73 -6.82 4.28
CA CYS A 192 8.46 -7.50 4.43
C CYS A 192 8.63 -9.01 4.63
N LYS A 193 7.65 -9.61 5.33
CA LYS A 193 7.47 -11.06 5.40
C LYS A 193 6.20 -11.43 4.63
N ILE A 194 6.29 -12.33 3.67
CA ILE A 194 5.15 -12.89 2.93
C ILE A 194 5.06 -14.37 3.31
N VAL A 195 4.19 -14.68 4.25
CA VAL A 195 4.18 -16.00 4.90
C VAL A 195 2.76 -16.55 5.07
N GLU A 196 2.62 -17.87 5.23
CA GLU A 196 1.35 -18.53 5.56
C GLU A 196 0.20 -18.26 4.56
N ASN A 197 0.52 -17.87 3.32
CA ASN A 197 -0.49 -17.68 2.28
C ASN A 197 -0.71 -18.96 1.51
N THR A 198 -1.96 -19.29 1.20
CA THR A 198 -2.33 -20.48 0.46
C THR A 198 -2.90 -20.13 -0.90
N ASP A 199 -2.17 -20.44 -1.94
CA ASP A 199 -2.61 -20.25 -3.33
C ASP A 199 -3.07 -21.57 -3.96
N ILE A 200 -3.91 -21.48 -4.98
CA ILE A 200 -4.39 -22.68 -5.70
C ILE A 200 -3.66 -22.93 -7.00
N ARG A 201 -2.89 -21.98 -7.54
CA ARG A 201 -2.27 -22.11 -8.86
C ARG A 201 -0.86 -21.58 -9.00
N MET A 202 -0.58 -20.35 -8.53
CA MET A 202 0.58 -19.57 -8.96
C MET A 202 1.45 -19.05 -7.80
N GLY A 203 1.21 -19.53 -6.56
CA GLY A 203 2.00 -19.13 -5.39
C GLY A 203 1.50 -17.87 -4.67
N ALA A 204 2.16 -17.55 -3.56
CA ALA A 204 1.76 -16.44 -2.69
C ALA A 204 1.93 -15.07 -3.34
N ILE A 205 2.84 -14.95 -4.30
CA ILE A 205 3.14 -13.70 -5.00
C ILE A 205 2.88 -13.87 -6.49
N ARG A 206 2.08 -12.98 -7.06
CA ARG A 206 1.87 -12.85 -8.50
C ARG A 206 2.39 -11.49 -8.96
N VAL A 207 3.36 -11.50 -9.87
CA VAL A 207 3.81 -10.31 -10.61
C VAL A 207 3.34 -10.46 -12.05
N ASP A 208 2.51 -9.56 -12.53
CA ASP A 208 1.96 -9.66 -13.88
C ASP A 208 2.88 -9.04 -14.93
N ALA A 209 2.62 -9.37 -16.20
CA ALA A 209 3.43 -8.87 -17.31
C ALA A 209 3.41 -7.34 -17.35
N GLY A 210 4.59 -6.73 -17.45
CA GLY A 210 4.76 -5.28 -17.47
C GLY A 210 4.94 -4.63 -16.09
N ALA A 211 4.77 -5.36 -14.98
CA ALA A 211 5.12 -4.86 -13.65
C ALA A 211 6.65 -4.75 -13.46
N GLU A 212 7.05 -3.82 -12.61
CA GLU A 212 8.41 -3.69 -12.08
C GLU A 212 8.33 -3.76 -10.56
N ALA A 213 8.77 -4.89 -9.98
CA ALA A 213 8.72 -5.11 -8.54
C ALA A 213 10.12 -5.37 -7.99
N LEU A 214 10.52 -4.56 -7.00
CA LEU A 214 11.70 -4.81 -6.19
C LEU A 214 11.28 -5.48 -4.89
N PHE A 215 11.90 -6.60 -4.54
CA PHE A 215 11.82 -7.20 -3.21
C PHE A 215 13.19 -7.09 -2.57
N ASP A 216 13.29 -6.28 -1.51
CA ASP A 216 14.55 -6.06 -0.80
C ASP A 216 14.39 -6.36 0.69
N ASN A 217 15.33 -7.12 1.24
CA ASN A 217 15.31 -7.60 2.63
C ASN A 217 13.97 -8.28 3.03
N CYS A 218 13.39 -9.07 2.12
CA CYS A 218 12.11 -9.75 2.32
C CYS A 218 12.31 -11.23 2.68
N VAL A 219 11.38 -11.75 3.47
CA VAL A 219 11.26 -13.18 3.77
C VAL A 219 10.00 -13.72 3.09
N VAL A 220 10.17 -14.75 2.23
CA VAL A 220 9.05 -15.46 1.61
C VAL A 220 9.14 -16.92 2.06
N ALA A 221 8.28 -17.33 2.99
CA ALA A 221 8.36 -18.64 3.62
C ALA A 221 6.98 -19.17 4.02
N ASP A 222 6.88 -20.46 4.26
CA ASP A 222 5.69 -21.12 4.80
C ASP A 222 4.40 -20.90 3.98
N ASN A 223 4.55 -20.52 2.71
CA ASN A 223 3.44 -20.41 1.79
C ASN A 223 3.15 -21.76 1.14
N ALA A 224 1.87 -22.03 0.87
CA ALA A 224 1.43 -23.30 0.32
C ALA A 224 0.68 -23.12 -1.02
N THR A 225 0.76 -24.15 -1.89
CA THR A 225 -0.14 -24.29 -3.03
C THR A 225 -1.02 -25.52 -2.87
N LYS A 226 -2.30 -25.40 -3.16
CA LYS A 226 -3.25 -26.51 -3.22
C LYS A 226 -3.31 -27.17 -4.61
N SER A 227 -2.59 -26.65 -5.58
CA SER A 227 -2.61 -27.20 -6.95
C SER A 227 -1.90 -28.54 -7.00
N THR A 228 -2.57 -29.56 -7.54
CA THR A 228 -1.98 -30.83 -7.95
C THR A 228 -1.50 -30.81 -9.40
N ALA A 229 -1.80 -29.76 -10.15
CA ALA A 229 -1.32 -29.56 -11.52
C ALA A 229 0.06 -28.90 -11.49
N ALA A 230 0.89 -29.22 -12.48
CA ALA A 230 2.29 -28.78 -12.60
C ALA A 230 2.45 -27.28 -12.92
N TYR A 231 1.71 -26.42 -12.23
CA TYR A 231 1.96 -24.97 -12.21
C TYR A 231 2.89 -24.68 -11.04
N ASN A 232 4.17 -24.93 -11.26
CA ASN A 232 5.21 -24.82 -10.25
C ASN A 232 5.63 -23.37 -10.10
N GLY A 233 5.16 -22.73 -9.09
CA GLY A 233 5.54 -21.38 -8.72
C GLY A 233 5.15 -21.05 -7.30
N CYS A 234 5.67 -21.78 -6.33
CA CYS A 234 5.77 -21.27 -4.97
C CYS A 234 7.13 -20.57 -4.85
N LEU A 235 7.15 -19.29 -4.92
CA LEU A 235 8.05 -18.39 -4.23
C LEU A 235 7.23 -17.68 -3.18
#